data_1fcd17806405787162b7930f47041e63
#
_entry.id   1fcd17806405787162b7930f47041e63
#
_cell.length_a   1.000
_cell.length_b   1.000
_cell.length_c   1.000
_cell.angle_alpha   90.00
_cell.angle_beta   90.00
_cell.angle_gamma   90.00
#
_symmetry.space_group_name_H-M   'P 1'
#
loop_
_entity.id
_entity.type
_entity.pdbx_description
1 polymer ?
#
loop_
_entity_poly.entity_id
_entity_poly.type
_entity_poly.pdbx_seq_one_letter_code
_entity_poly.pdbx_strand_id
1 'polypeptide(L)'
;EKAITDRTKAILVCNPGNPTGTQYSKESMLALGEIARKHDLFLLSDEVYREFCYTDEPHFSAMNIPDLDQNVILIDSVSKRYNLCGARIGCIVSHNKEVMAAAMKFAQARLCPPVIGQTAAIGALDTPDSYFEAVKEEYIKRRDFMIDGLNRMEGVYTPLPMGAFYTIAELPVDDTEQFAKWMLENFRIDNETTMVTPAASFYKTPGKGRNHARIAYVLEVDEMKKALHILEEGLKAYPGRTI
;
A
#
# COMPACT_ATOMS: atom_id res chain seq x y z
N GLU A 1 16.75 -14.64 -2.68
CA GLU A 1 17.91 -15.15 -1.92
C GLU A 1 19.21 -14.40 -2.23
N LYS A 2 19.49 -14.04 -3.49
CA LYS A 2 20.77 -13.38 -3.89
C LYS A 2 21.11 -12.10 -3.10
N ALA A 3 20.14 -11.45 -2.46
CA ALA A 3 20.35 -10.24 -1.66
C ALA A 3 20.67 -10.53 -0.18
N ILE A 4 20.58 -11.80 0.26
CA ILE A 4 20.83 -12.19 1.65
C ILE A 4 22.32 -12.20 1.92
N THR A 5 22.73 -11.61 3.04
CA THR A 5 24.10 -11.55 3.54
C THR A 5 24.12 -11.88 5.03
N ASP A 6 25.29 -12.04 5.64
CA ASP A 6 25.46 -12.29 7.09
C ASP A 6 24.85 -11.19 7.98
N ARG A 7 24.58 -10.01 7.39
CA ARG A 7 23.92 -8.90 8.09
C ARG A 7 22.42 -8.87 7.93
N THR A 8 21.86 -9.71 7.07
CA THR A 8 20.39 -9.80 6.87
C THR A 8 19.76 -10.41 8.12
N LYS A 9 18.75 -9.74 8.67
CA LYS A 9 18.03 -10.19 9.88
C LYS A 9 16.56 -10.47 9.62
N ALA A 10 15.99 -9.84 8.60
CA ALA A 10 14.58 -9.95 8.31
C ALA A 10 14.28 -9.73 6.84
N ILE A 11 13.14 -10.27 6.41
CA ILE A 11 12.46 -9.93 5.16
C ILE A 11 11.21 -9.13 5.54
N LEU A 12 11.01 -7.97 4.92
CA LEU A 12 9.78 -7.19 5.07
C LEU A 12 8.93 -7.36 3.81
N VAL A 13 7.68 -7.75 3.99
CA VAL A 13 6.68 -7.83 2.92
C VAL A 13 5.43 -7.05 3.32
N CYS A 14 4.84 -6.32 2.38
CA CYS A 14 3.52 -5.70 2.53
C CYS A 14 2.55 -6.45 1.62
N ASN A 15 1.53 -7.11 2.18
CA ASN A 15 0.61 -7.94 1.42
C ASN A 15 -0.85 -7.74 1.87
N PRO A 16 -1.71 -7.18 1.00
CA PRO A 16 -1.47 -6.54 -0.30
C PRO A 16 -0.57 -5.30 -0.22
N GLY A 17 0.15 -5.02 -1.30
CA GLY A 17 1.28 -4.11 -1.32
C GLY A 17 0.94 -2.62 -1.53
N ASN A 18 1.48 -1.76 -0.69
CA ASN A 18 1.70 -0.35 -0.97
C ASN A 18 3.20 -0.20 -1.35
N PRO A 19 3.55 0.32 -2.53
CA PRO A 19 2.73 1.17 -3.42
C PRO A 19 2.12 0.46 -4.63
N THR A 20 2.38 -0.82 -4.86
CA THR A 20 2.16 -1.48 -6.15
C THR A 20 0.75 -2.04 -6.37
N GLY A 21 -0.04 -2.22 -5.31
CA GLY A 21 -1.32 -2.93 -5.40
C GLY A 21 -1.19 -4.43 -5.68
N THR A 22 0.00 -5.00 -5.52
CA THR A 22 0.25 -6.43 -5.72
C THR A 22 -0.29 -7.23 -4.53
N GLN A 23 -0.95 -8.34 -4.81
CA GLN A 23 -1.28 -9.37 -3.83
C GLN A 23 -0.35 -10.56 -4.06
N TYR A 24 0.37 -10.99 -3.02
CA TYR A 24 1.18 -12.22 -3.08
C TYR A 24 0.28 -13.43 -2.91
N SER A 25 0.44 -14.41 -3.81
CA SER A 25 -0.28 -15.68 -3.71
C SER A 25 0.18 -16.49 -2.49
N LYS A 26 -0.64 -17.48 -2.10
CA LYS A 26 -0.27 -18.43 -1.04
C LYS A 26 1.08 -19.09 -1.32
N GLU A 27 1.31 -19.53 -2.56
CA GLU A 27 2.58 -20.16 -2.98
C GLU A 27 3.77 -19.21 -2.80
N SER A 28 3.61 -17.95 -3.17
CA SER A 28 4.65 -16.92 -2.98
C SER A 28 4.97 -16.69 -1.50
N MET A 29 3.95 -16.64 -0.64
CA MET A 29 4.13 -16.48 0.80
C MET A 29 4.79 -17.72 1.43
N LEU A 30 4.43 -18.93 1.00
CA LEU A 30 5.09 -20.16 1.42
C LEU A 30 6.56 -20.18 0.98
N ALA A 31 6.87 -19.78 -0.26
CA ALA A 31 8.25 -19.67 -0.74
C ALA A 31 9.09 -18.66 0.05
N LEU A 32 8.50 -17.52 0.45
CA LEU A 32 9.16 -16.58 1.36
C LEU A 32 9.42 -17.20 2.73
N GLY A 33 8.47 -18.00 3.25
CA GLY A 33 8.63 -18.74 4.49
C GLY A 33 9.79 -19.73 4.45
N GLU A 34 9.94 -20.49 3.34
CA GLU A 34 11.07 -21.39 3.14
C GLU A 34 12.41 -20.64 3.16
N ILE A 35 12.49 -19.49 2.49
CA ILE A 35 13.68 -18.66 2.50
C ILE A 35 14.00 -18.16 3.94
N ALA A 36 12.97 -17.65 4.64
CA ALA A 36 13.13 -17.16 6.01
C ALA A 36 13.64 -18.27 6.95
N ARG A 37 13.06 -19.49 6.86
CA ARG A 37 13.48 -20.66 7.65
C ARG A 37 14.90 -21.08 7.32
N LYS A 38 15.25 -21.22 6.04
CA LYS A 38 16.57 -21.63 5.57
C LYS A 38 17.70 -20.74 6.07
N HIS A 39 17.44 -19.45 6.19
CA HIS A 39 18.43 -18.44 6.56
C HIS A 39 18.26 -17.90 7.99
N ASP A 40 17.38 -18.50 8.79
CA ASP A 40 17.03 -18.07 10.16
C ASP A 40 16.70 -16.56 10.24
N LEU A 41 15.82 -16.10 9.34
CA LEU A 41 15.39 -14.71 9.25
C LEU A 41 14.00 -14.52 9.85
N PHE A 42 13.75 -13.34 10.39
CA PHE A 42 12.39 -12.90 10.67
C PHE A 42 11.66 -12.57 9.36
N LEU A 43 10.36 -12.89 9.31
CA LEU A 43 9.45 -12.44 8.27
C LEU A 43 8.49 -11.40 8.86
N LEU A 44 8.72 -10.13 8.55
CA LEU A 44 7.84 -9.03 8.93
C LEU A 44 6.78 -8.89 7.86
N SER A 45 5.52 -9.16 8.20
CA SER A 45 4.38 -9.08 7.29
C SER A 45 3.48 -7.92 7.67
N ASP A 46 3.48 -6.86 6.86
CA ASP A 46 2.52 -5.78 6.96
C ASP A 46 1.24 -6.18 6.20
N GLU A 47 0.17 -6.46 6.96
CA GLU A 47 -1.10 -6.97 6.45
C GLU A 47 -2.25 -5.96 6.59
N VAL A 48 -1.94 -4.67 6.71
CA VAL A 48 -2.95 -3.62 6.94
C VAL A 48 -3.99 -3.52 5.83
N TYR A 49 -3.71 -4.04 4.64
CA TYR A 49 -4.61 -4.03 3.47
C TYR A 49 -5.31 -5.37 3.22
N ARG A 50 -5.26 -6.33 4.13
CA ARG A 50 -5.77 -7.69 3.92
C ARG A 50 -7.25 -7.79 3.54
N GLU A 51 -8.08 -6.79 3.89
CA GLU A 51 -9.49 -6.74 3.48
C GLU A 51 -9.68 -6.18 2.06
N PHE A 52 -8.62 -5.63 1.46
CA PHE A 52 -8.63 -5.04 0.12
C PHE A 52 -7.96 -6.00 -0.88
N CYS A 53 -8.51 -7.20 -1.01
CA CYS A 53 -8.11 -8.19 -2.00
C CYS A 53 -9.19 -8.32 -3.08
N TYR A 54 -8.81 -8.14 -4.34
CA TYR A 54 -9.74 -8.02 -5.47
C TYR A 54 -9.69 -9.20 -6.43
N THR A 55 -8.92 -10.22 -6.08
CA THR A 55 -8.85 -11.50 -6.80
C THR A 55 -9.78 -12.52 -6.15
N ASP A 56 -9.97 -13.68 -6.80
CA ASP A 56 -10.69 -14.82 -6.24
C ASP A 56 -9.88 -15.54 -5.15
N GLU A 57 -8.56 -15.31 -5.08
CA GLU A 57 -7.72 -15.83 -4.02
C GLU A 57 -7.87 -14.99 -2.76
N PRO A 58 -8.25 -15.60 -1.62
CA PRO A 58 -8.30 -14.89 -0.35
C PRO A 58 -6.88 -14.49 0.10
N HIS A 59 -6.81 -13.46 0.94
CA HIS A 59 -5.55 -13.10 1.60
C HIS A 59 -4.99 -14.30 2.38
N PHE A 60 -3.71 -14.60 2.18
CA PHE A 60 -2.97 -15.59 2.95
C PHE A 60 -2.02 -14.89 3.93
N SER A 61 -2.33 -14.97 5.22
CA SER A 61 -1.50 -14.36 6.26
C SER A 61 -0.20 -15.12 6.46
N ALA A 62 0.89 -14.39 6.71
CA ALA A 62 2.18 -14.99 7.08
C ALA A 62 2.10 -15.83 8.36
N MET A 63 1.15 -15.54 9.26
CA MET A 63 0.89 -16.34 10.47
C MET A 63 0.44 -17.78 10.17
N ASN A 64 -0.01 -18.06 8.96
CA ASN A 64 -0.45 -19.39 8.52
C ASN A 64 0.67 -20.19 7.80
N ILE A 65 1.91 -19.67 7.76
CA ILE A 65 3.04 -20.40 7.18
C ILE A 65 3.47 -21.49 8.17
N PRO A 66 3.46 -22.79 7.80
CA PRO A 66 3.83 -23.87 8.71
C PRO A 66 5.29 -23.74 9.20
N ASP A 67 5.52 -24.16 10.43
CA ASP A 67 6.85 -24.25 11.05
C ASP A 67 7.66 -22.94 11.02
N LEU A 68 6.98 -21.78 11.02
CA LEU A 68 7.63 -20.47 11.03
C LEU A 68 7.13 -19.57 12.19
N ASP A 69 6.43 -20.12 13.16
CA ASP A 69 5.77 -19.40 14.26
C ASP A 69 6.70 -18.44 15.02
N GLN A 70 7.97 -18.85 15.23
CA GLN A 70 8.93 -18.06 15.98
C GLN A 70 9.58 -16.94 15.15
N ASN A 71 9.44 -16.99 13.83
CA ASN A 71 10.06 -16.06 12.91
C ASN A 71 9.10 -15.02 12.33
N VAL A 72 7.77 -15.26 12.40
CA VAL A 72 6.78 -14.31 11.87
C VAL A 72 6.50 -13.18 12.85
N ILE A 73 6.51 -11.98 12.32
CA ILE A 73 6.06 -10.75 12.99
C ILE A 73 5.02 -10.09 12.10
N LEU A 74 3.76 -10.23 12.46
CA LEU A 74 2.65 -9.58 11.74
C LEU A 74 2.47 -8.15 12.26
N ILE A 75 2.25 -7.23 11.34
CA ILE A 75 1.95 -5.82 11.61
C ILE A 75 0.57 -5.53 11.04
N ASP A 76 -0.33 -4.99 11.85
CA ASP A 76 -1.69 -4.67 11.45
C ASP A 76 -2.16 -3.35 12.08
N SER A 77 -3.26 -2.80 11.58
CA SER A 77 -3.84 -1.54 12.05
C SER A 77 -5.33 -1.46 11.75
N VAL A 78 -6.06 -0.77 12.61
CA VAL A 78 -7.47 -0.41 12.37
C VAL A 78 -7.64 0.67 11.30
N SER A 79 -6.55 1.30 10.88
CA SER A 79 -6.53 2.48 10.01
C SER A 79 -7.21 2.25 8.65
N LYS A 80 -7.00 1.08 8.05
CA LYS A 80 -7.50 0.78 6.70
C LYS A 80 -8.79 -0.02 6.76
N ARG A 81 -8.77 -1.15 7.45
CA ARG A 81 -9.88 -2.07 7.60
C ARG A 81 -11.17 -1.38 8.06
N TYR A 82 -11.08 -0.53 9.08
CA TYR A 82 -12.23 0.13 9.71
C TYR A 82 -12.32 1.62 9.38
N ASN A 83 -11.55 2.10 8.41
CA ASN A 83 -11.45 3.53 8.06
C ASN A 83 -11.16 4.44 9.29
N LEU A 84 -10.39 3.91 10.26
CA LEU A 84 -10.05 4.57 11.52
C LEU A 84 -8.60 5.09 11.55
N CYS A 85 -8.13 5.68 10.46
CA CYS A 85 -6.75 6.17 10.38
C CYS A 85 -6.44 7.27 11.41
N GLY A 86 -7.43 8.07 11.81
CA GLY A 86 -7.33 9.09 12.87
C GLY A 86 -7.23 8.51 14.28
N ALA A 87 -7.64 7.27 14.53
CA ALA A 87 -7.57 6.63 15.84
C ALA A 87 -6.12 6.33 16.29
N ARG A 88 -5.17 6.23 15.36
CA ARG A 88 -3.75 5.94 15.60
C ARG A 88 -3.50 4.64 16.36
N ILE A 89 -4.23 3.59 16.01
CA ILE A 89 -4.14 2.26 16.62
C ILE A 89 -3.60 1.25 15.62
N GLY A 90 -2.59 0.52 16.04
CA GLY A 90 -2.01 -0.62 15.33
C GLY A 90 -1.49 -1.64 16.32
N CYS A 91 -1.10 -2.80 15.83
CA CYS A 91 -0.59 -3.89 16.65
C CYS A 91 0.55 -4.63 15.97
N ILE A 92 1.34 -5.29 16.79
CA ILE A 92 2.32 -6.31 16.41
C ILE A 92 1.82 -7.63 16.99
N VAL A 93 1.85 -8.69 16.17
CA VAL A 93 1.48 -10.05 16.59
C VAL A 93 2.60 -11.01 16.26
N SER A 94 3.03 -11.81 17.23
CA SER A 94 4.03 -12.85 17.03
C SER A 94 3.89 -13.93 18.12
N HIS A 95 4.20 -15.16 17.78
CA HIS A 95 4.32 -16.25 18.76
C HIS A 95 5.68 -16.23 19.50
N ASN A 96 6.66 -15.47 19.01
CA ASN A 96 7.96 -15.32 19.61
C ASN A 96 7.90 -14.43 20.86
N LYS A 97 8.04 -15.05 22.02
CA LYS A 97 7.95 -14.36 23.32
C LYS A 97 9.05 -13.33 23.56
N GLU A 98 10.25 -13.55 23.02
CA GLU A 98 11.38 -12.61 23.16
C GLU A 98 11.12 -11.35 22.33
N VAL A 99 10.63 -11.50 21.10
CA VAL A 99 10.19 -10.39 20.26
C VAL A 99 9.10 -9.60 20.95
N MET A 100 8.07 -10.26 21.48
CA MET A 100 6.96 -9.59 22.17
C MET A 100 7.41 -8.90 23.46
N ALA A 101 8.33 -9.47 24.21
CA ALA A 101 8.91 -8.83 25.40
C ALA A 101 9.73 -7.58 25.05
N ALA A 102 10.52 -7.62 23.96
CA ALA A 102 11.24 -6.47 23.45
C ALA A 102 10.28 -5.38 22.94
N ALA A 103 9.28 -5.74 22.15
CA ALA A 103 8.26 -4.83 21.66
C ALA A 103 7.50 -4.13 22.80
N MET A 104 7.19 -4.85 23.88
CA MET A 104 6.54 -4.29 25.06
C MET A 104 7.40 -3.20 25.73
N LYS A 105 8.72 -3.38 25.83
CA LYS A 105 9.63 -2.36 26.39
C LYS A 105 9.58 -1.05 25.55
N PHE A 106 9.58 -1.18 24.22
CA PHE A 106 9.45 -0.01 23.34
C PHE A 106 8.06 0.63 23.44
N ALA A 107 6.99 -0.18 23.55
CA ALA A 107 5.63 0.32 23.73
C ALA A 107 5.49 1.11 25.05
N GLN A 108 6.09 0.62 26.13
CA GLN A 108 6.10 1.31 27.44
C GLN A 108 6.89 2.64 27.37
N ALA A 109 8.02 2.67 26.67
CA ALA A 109 8.80 3.90 26.48
C ALA A 109 8.06 4.93 25.61
N ARG A 110 7.29 4.48 24.63
CA ARG A 110 6.46 5.32 23.75
C ARG A 110 5.18 5.81 24.44
N LEU A 111 4.71 5.11 25.46
CA LEU A 111 3.39 5.25 26.09
C LEU A 111 2.24 4.66 25.27
N CYS A 112 1.07 4.55 25.89
CA CYS A 112 -0.10 3.93 25.24
C CYS A 112 -0.68 4.83 24.12
N PRO A 113 -1.37 4.23 23.14
CA PRO A 113 -2.17 4.98 22.18
C PRO A 113 -3.31 5.76 22.87
N PRO A 114 -3.92 6.77 22.20
CA PRO A 114 -5.02 7.54 22.76
C PRO A 114 -6.20 6.64 23.22
N VAL A 115 -6.72 6.88 24.42
CA VAL A 115 -7.81 6.06 25.01
C VAL A 115 -9.04 6.05 24.11
N ILE A 116 -9.44 7.21 23.56
CA ILE A 116 -10.58 7.32 22.63
C ILE A 116 -10.35 6.39 21.41
N GLY A 117 -9.13 6.38 20.86
CA GLY A 117 -8.76 5.50 19.75
C GLY A 117 -8.86 4.02 20.12
N GLN A 118 -8.43 3.64 21.33
CA GLN A 118 -8.56 2.27 21.85
C GLN A 118 -10.02 1.86 21.99
N THR A 119 -10.86 2.70 22.55
CA THR A 119 -12.31 2.46 22.68
C THR A 119 -12.97 2.31 21.32
N ALA A 120 -12.66 3.19 20.37
CA ALA A 120 -13.15 3.06 18.98
C ALA A 120 -12.69 1.75 18.31
N ALA A 121 -11.44 1.34 18.52
CA ALA A 121 -10.92 0.09 17.99
C ALA A 121 -11.62 -1.15 18.59
N ILE A 122 -11.96 -1.12 19.88
CA ILE A 122 -12.74 -2.19 20.52
C ILE A 122 -14.12 -2.29 19.88
N GLY A 123 -14.84 -1.15 19.74
CA GLY A 123 -16.15 -1.15 19.08
C GLY A 123 -16.10 -1.58 17.61
N ALA A 124 -14.99 -1.34 16.92
CA ALA A 124 -14.81 -1.77 15.54
C ALA A 124 -14.73 -3.30 15.38
N LEU A 125 -14.43 -4.06 16.43
CA LEU A 125 -14.41 -5.53 16.39
C LEU A 125 -15.81 -6.14 16.14
N ASP A 126 -16.87 -5.40 16.44
CA ASP A 126 -18.26 -5.81 16.21
C ASP A 126 -18.75 -5.46 14.80
N THR A 127 -17.88 -4.97 13.92
CA THR A 127 -18.23 -4.61 12.53
C THR A 127 -18.64 -5.87 11.76
N PRO A 128 -19.85 -5.90 11.16
CA PRO A 128 -20.33 -7.08 10.45
C PRO A 128 -19.58 -7.31 9.12
N ASP A 129 -19.51 -8.54 8.65
CA ASP A 129 -18.84 -8.91 7.40
C ASP A 129 -19.39 -8.15 6.18
N SER A 130 -20.69 -7.85 6.18
CA SER A 130 -21.34 -7.07 5.12
C SER A 130 -20.73 -5.67 4.90
N TYR A 131 -20.14 -5.07 5.94
CA TYR A 131 -19.39 -3.82 5.79
C TYR A 131 -18.15 -4.03 4.93
N PHE A 132 -17.39 -5.09 5.18
CA PHE A 132 -16.17 -5.36 4.41
C PHE A 132 -16.46 -5.72 2.95
N GLU A 133 -17.56 -6.46 2.73
CA GLU A 133 -18.05 -6.77 1.38
C GLU A 133 -18.42 -5.49 0.62
N ALA A 134 -19.21 -4.61 1.21
CA ALA A 134 -19.60 -3.34 0.61
C ALA A 134 -18.38 -2.42 0.33
N VAL A 135 -17.43 -2.36 1.26
CA VAL A 135 -16.18 -1.60 1.08
C VAL A 135 -15.37 -2.19 -0.08
N LYS A 136 -15.23 -3.52 -0.15
CA LYS A 136 -14.50 -4.18 -1.24
C LYS A 136 -15.13 -3.87 -2.60
N GLU A 137 -16.45 -3.98 -2.73
CA GLU A 137 -17.19 -3.66 -3.96
C GLU A 137 -16.97 -2.21 -4.40
N GLU A 138 -17.05 -1.26 -3.47
CA GLU A 138 -16.82 0.15 -3.76
C GLU A 138 -15.37 0.40 -4.22
N TYR A 139 -14.38 -0.24 -3.60
CA TYR A 139 -12.98 -0.08 -4.02
C TYR A 139 -12.67 -0.78 -5.34
N ILE A 140 -13.31 -1.87 -5.69
CA ILE A 140 -13.24 -2.47 -7.04
C ILE A 140 -13.74 -1.46 -8.08
N LYS A 141 -14.90 -0.85 -7.85
CA LYS A 141 -15.46 0.17 -8.73
C LYS A 141 -14.52 1.38 -8.90
N ARG A 142 -13.94 1.88 -7.81
CA ARG A 142 -12.96 2.98 -7.83
C ARG A 142 -11.70 2.61 -8.58
N ARG A 143 -11.16 1.40 -8.31
CA ARG A 143 -10.00 0.86 -9.02
C ARG A 143 -10.23 0.82 -10.51
N ASP A 144 -11.30 0.16 -10.95
CA ASP A 144 -11.57 -0.05 -12.36
C ASP A 144 -11.74 1.29 -13.08
N PHE A 145 -12.48 2.24 -12.49
CA PHE A 145 -12.62 3.58 -13.03
C PHE A 145 -11.27 4.32 -13.17
N MET A 146 -10.43 4.28 -12.12
CA MET A 146 -9.14 4.96 -12.13
C MET A 146 -8.19 4.33 -13.16
N ILE A 147 -8.08 2.99 -13.19
CA ILE A 147 -7.17 2.29 -14.10
C ILE A 147 -7.57 2.47 -15.56
N ASP A 148 -8.87 2.38 -15.86
CA ASP A 148 -9.39 2.65 -17.19
C ASP A 148 -9.12 4.11 -17.62
N GLY A 149 -9.33 5.06 -16.71
CA GLY A 149 -9.08 6.47 -16.98
C GLY A 149 -7.60 6.76 -17.26
N LEU A 150 -6.69 6.21 -16.45
CA LEU A 150 -5.25 6.37 -16.63
C LEU A 150 -4.76 5.74 -17.95
N ASN A 151 -5.16 4.51 -18.25
CA ASN A 151 -4.68 3.79 -19.44
C ASN A 151 -5.29 4.32 -20.77
N ARG A 152 -6.28 5.24 -20.71
CA ARG A 152 -6.76 5.97 -21.90
C ARG A 152 -5.92 7.19 -22.22
N MET A 153 -5.13 7.70 -21.28
CA MET A 153 -4.26 8.84 -21.50
C MET A 153 -3.06 8.43 -22.37
N GLU A 154 -2.72 9.25 -23.35
CA GLU A 154 -1.60 8.99 -24.24
C GLU A 154 -0.27 8.88 -23.46
N GLY A 155 0.44 7.76 -23.64
CA GLY A 155 1.74 7.49 -23.01
C GLY A 155 1.67 7.11 -21.53
N VAL A 156 0.50 6.98 -20.92
CA VAL A 156 0.33 6.50 -19.56
C VAL A 156 0.10 4.98 -19.56
N TYR A 157 0.76 4.29 -18.65
CA TYR A 157 0.54 2.87 -18.42
C TYR A 157 0.49 2.55 -16.92
N THR A 158 -0.49 1.77 -16.53
CA THR A 158 -0.58 1.19 -15.17
C THR A 158 -1.20 -0.21 -15.21
N PRO A 159 -0.63 -1.18 -14.48
CA PRO A 159 -1.24 -2.49 -14.35
C PRO A 159 -2.51 -2.43 -13.49
N LEU A 160 -3.39 -3.42 -13.64
CA LEU A 160 -4.55 -3.57 -12.76
C LEU A 160 -4.11 -4.04 -11.38
N PRO A 161 -4.34 -3.28 -10.30
CA PRO A 161 -4.01 -3.70 -8.95
C PRO A 161 -4.86 -4.90 -8.49
N MET A 162 -4.22 -5.85 -7.80
CA MET A 162 -4.87 -7.02 -7.24
C MET A 162 -5.35 -6.78 -5.79
N GLY A 163 -4.84 -5.74 -5.13
CA GLY A 163 -5.21 -5.40 -3.76
C GLY A 163 -4.76 -4.01 -3.35
N ALA A 164 -4.96 -3.66 -2.08
CA ALA A 164 -4.77 -2.32 -1.52
C ALA A 164 -5.62 -1.28 -2.26
N PHE A 165 -5.23 -0.01 -2.28
CA PHE A 165 -5.91 1.04 -3.04
C PHE A 165 -4.92 2.00 -3.70
N TYR A 166 -3.83 1.42 -4.22
CA TYR A 166 -2.77 2.12 -4.94
C TYR A 166 -2.43 1.43 -6.24
N THR A 167 -1.89 2.22 -7.16
CA THR A 167 -1.18 1.72 -8.34
C THR A 167 0.07 2.55 -8.58
N ILE A 168 1.03 1.97 -9.29
CA ILE A 168 2.16 2.70 -9.88
C ILE A 168 1.85 2.89 -11.34
N ALA A 169 1.73 4.15 -11.75
CA ALA A 169 1.56 4.55 -13.14
C ALA A 169 2.88 5.07 -13.72
N GLU A 170 3.23 4.62 -14.90
CA GLU A 170 4.25 5.23 -15.75
C GLU A 170 3.62 6.39 -16.49
N LEU A 171 4.23 7.58 -16.39
CA LEU A 171 3.74 8.82 -16.99
C LEU A 171 4.71 9.29 -18.09
N PRO A 172 4.22 9.94 -19.15
CA PRO A 172 5.04 10.46 -20.24
C PRO A 172 5.76 11.78 -19.84
N VAL A 173 6.56 11.71 -18.78
CA VAL A 173 7.29 12.85 -18.22
C VAL A 173 8.77 12.49 -18.00
N ASP A 174 9.63 13.47 -18.02
CA ASP A 174 11.06 13.33 -17.78
C ASP A 174 11.38 12.99 -16.29
N ASP A 175 10.60 13.57 -15.37
CA ASP A 175 10.76 13.39 -13.92
C ASP A 175 9.45 13.68 -13.19
N THR A 176 8.92 12.68 -12.49
CA THR A 176 7.64 12.83 -11.77
C THR A 176 7.72 13.76 -10.55
N GLU A 177 8.90 13.97 -9.95
CA GLU A 177 9.06 14.94 -8.87
C GLU A 177 8.94 16.35 -9.39
N GLN A 178 9.55 16.66 -10.54
CA GLN A 178 9.44 17.94 -11.22
C GLN A 178 8.01 18.15 -11.73
N PHE A 179 7.39 17.13 -12.31
CA PHE A 179 6.00 17.18 -12.74
C PHE A 179 5.04 17.47 -11.58
N ALA A 180 5.15 16.74 -10.47
CA ALA A 180 4.29 16.95 -9.30
C ALA A 180 4.43 18.37 -8.73
N LYS A 181 5.66 18.88 -8.64
CA LYS A 181 5.93 20.25 -8.23
C LYS A 181 5.30 21.25 -9.19
N TRP A 182 5.48 21.07 -10.50
CA TRP A 182 4.92 21.93 -11.52
C TRP A 182 3.40 21.97 -11.49
N MET A 183 2.73 20.81 -11.31
CA MET A 183 1.28 20.73 -11.15
C MET A 183 0.80 21.61 -9.98
N LEU A 184 1.49 21.59 -8.86
CA LEU A 184 1.10 22.37 -7.67
C LEU A 184 1.33 23.88 -7.84
N GLU A 185 2.41 24.27 -8.50
CA GLU A 185 2.84 25.66 -8.60
C GLU A 185 2.22 26.39 -9.82
N ASN A 186 2.05 25.68 -10.95
CA ASN A 186 1.84 26.30 -12.24
C ASN A 186 0.56 25.85 -12.98
N PHE A 187 -0.07 24.74 -12.58
CA PHE A 187 -1.19 24.20 -13.36
C PHE A 187 -2.49 24.08 -12.55
N ARG A 188 -3.55 24.65 -13.08
CA ARG A 188 -4.91 24.61 -12.50
C ARG A 188 -5.98 24.64 -13.58
N ILE A 189 -7.04 23.90 -13.34
CA ILE A 189 -8.33 24.02 -14.06
C ILE A 189 -9.38 24.35 -13.01
N ASP A 190 -10.17 25.40 -13.22
CA ASP A 190 -11.20 25.87 -12.29
C ASP A 190 -10.69 26.08 -10.84
N ASN A 191 -9.42 26.53 -10.71
CA ASN A 191 -8.72 26.73 -9.45
C ASN A 191 -8.41 25.43 -8.68
N GLU A 192 -8.52 24.26 -9.30
CA GLU A 192 -8.20 22.94 -8.76
C GLU A 192 -6.95 22.35 -9.43
N THR A 193 -6.20 21.51 -8.72
CA THR A 193 -5.08 20.73 -9.26
C THR A 193 -5.07 19.32 -8.68
N THR A 194 -4.38 18.41 -9.36
CA THR A 194 -4.23 17.01 -8.91
C THR A 194 -2.82 16.75 -8.38
N MET A 195 -2.75 16.13 -7.21
CA MET A 195 -1.50 15.69 -6.61
C MET A 195 -1.23 14.22 -6.92
N VAL A 196 -0.02 13.92 -7.36
CA VAL A 196 0.50 12.56 -7.48
C VAL A 196 1.72 12.40 -6.58
N THR A 197 2.00 11.17 -6.16
CA THR A 197 3.21 10.90 -5.35
C THR A 197 4.31 10.38 -6.26
N PRO A 198 5.43 11.12 -6.44
CA PRO A 198 6.59 10.63 -7.19
C PRO A 198 7.09 9.30 -6.64
N ALA A 199 7.40 8.34 -7.52
CA ALA A 199 7.71 6.98 -7.10
C ALA A 199 9.19 6.60 -7.14
N ALA A 200 10.09 7.47 -7.56
CA ALA A 200 11.52 7.18 -7.65
C ALA A 200 12.12 6.68 -6.33
N SER A 201 11.67 7.21 -5.19
CA SER A 201 12.12 6.82 -3.84
C SER A 201 11.67 5.41 -3.40
N PHE A 202 10.71 4.79 -4.08
CA PHE A 202 10.29 3.41 -3.82
C PHE A 202 11.22 2.38 -4.46
N TYR A 203 12.12 2.80 -5.35
CA TYR A 203 13.04 1.91 -6.05
C TYR A 203 14.44 1.95 -5.42
N LYS A 204 14.99 0.77 -5.13
CA LYS A 204 16.38 0.64 -4.65
C LYS A 204 17.39 0.93 -5.77
N THR A 205 17.05 0.58 -7.03
CA THR A 205 17.95 0.76 -8.18
C THR A 205 17.98 2.23 -8.61
N PRO A 206 19.15 2.89 -8.61
CA PRO A 206 19.25 4.27 -9.04
C PRO A 206 18.72 4.50 -10.46
N GLY A 207 17.98 5.58 -10.65
CA GLY A 207 17.41 5.98 -11.94
C GLY A 207 16.11 5.25 -12.33
N LYS A 208 15.68 4.19 -11.59
CA LYS A 208 14.38 3.56 -11.80
C LYS A 208 13.25 4.37 -11.19
N GLY A 209 12.07 4.29 -11.82
CA GLY A 209 10.85 4.93 -11.33
C GLY A 209 10.82 6.44 -11.45
N ARG A 210 11.74 7.04 -12.22
CA ARG A 210 11.84 8.50 -12.39
C ARG A 210 10.61 9.10 -13.05
N ASN A 211 10.01 8.37 -13.98
CA ASN A 211 8.75 8.71 -14.66
C ASN A 211 7.55 7.97 -14.07
N HIS A 212 7.68 7.38 -12.88
CA HIS A 212 6.61 6.67 -12.20
C HIS A 212 5.99 7.52 -11.09
N ALA A 213 4.68 7.41 -10.93
CA ALA A 213 3.93 8.00 -9.83
C ALA A 213 3.06 6.96 -9.14
N ARG A 214 3.00 7.01 -7.80
CA ARG A 214 1.97 6.29 -7.06
C ARG A 214 0.69 7.10 -7.07
N ILE A 215 -0.40 6.45 -7.44
CA ILE A 215 -1.75 7.00 -7.46
C ILE A 215 -2.62 6.20 -6.49
N ALA A 216 -3.40 6.91 -5.66
CA ALA A 216 -4.36 6.33 -4.74
C ALA A 216 -5.78 6.57 -5.27
N TYR A 217 -6.62 5.51 -5.33
CA TYR A 217 -8.01 5.62 -5.77
C TYR A 217 -8.99 5.62 -4.58
N VAL A 218 -8.79 6.61 -3.69
CA VAL A 218 -9.53 6.73 -2.41
C VAL A 218 -10.69 7.72 -2.45
N LEU A 219 -10.80 8.53 -3.49
CA LEU A 219 -11.88 9.48 -3.69
C LEU A 219 -13.12 8.80 -4.27
N GLU A 220 -14.27 9.46 -4.19
CA GLU A 220 -15.45 9.06 -4.92
C GLU A 220 -15.24 9.21 -6.43
N VAL A 221 -16.00 8.43 -7.24
CA VAL A 221 -15.81 8.37 -8.69
C VAL A 221 -15.93 9.75 -9.37
N ASP A 222 -16.86 10.60 -8.94
CA ASP A 222 -17.04 11.93 -9.53
C ASP A 222 -15.82 12.84 -9.25
N GLU A 223 -15.24 12.77 -8.07
CA GLU A 223 -14.01 13.51 -7.75
C GLU A 223 -12.80 12.93 -8.49
N MET A 224 -12.72 11.61 -8.65
CA MET A 224 -11.68 10.97 -9.45
C MET A 224 -11.78 11.35 -10.93
N LYS A 225 -12.99 11.55 -11.46
CA LYS A 225 -13.20 12.03 -12.85
C LYS A 225 -12.57 13.40 -13.06
N LYS A 226 -12.78 14.33 -12.12
CA LYS A 226 -12.14 15.65 -12.16
C LYS A 226 -10.61 15.53 -12.06
N ALA A 227 -10.13 14.73 -11.10
CA ALA A 227 -8.71 14.53 -10.91
C ALA A 227 -8.01 13.94 -12.14
N LEU A 228 -8.64 12.96 -12.81
CA LEU A 228 -8.13 12.39 -14.07
C LEU A 228 -8.11 13.42 -15.20
N HIS A 229 -9.16 14.25 -15.34
CA HIS A 229 -9.19 15.31 -16.33
C HIS A 229 -8.06 16.33 -16.11
N ILE A 230 -7.88 16.79 -14.87
CA ILE A 230 -6.80 17.73 -14.52
C ILE A 230 -5.43 17.09 -14.77
N LEU A 231 -5.23 15.81 -14.44
CA LEU A 231 -4.00 15.09 -14.69
C LEU A 231 -3.70 14.98 -16.18
N GLU A 232 -4.68 14.62 -16.98
CA GLU A 232 -4.55 14.49 -18.44
C GLU A 232 -4.15 15.81 -19.10
N GLU A 233 -4.85 16.90 -18.78
CA GLU A 233 -4.51 18.23 -19.31
C GLU A 233 -3.16 18.73 -18.77
N GLY A 234 -2.83 18.43 -17.51
CA GLY A 234 -1.53 18.71 -16.95
C GLY A 234 -0.39 17.99 -17.66
N LEU A 235 -0.57 16.71 -18.00
CA LEU A 235 0.41 15.93 -18.78
C LEU A 235 0.61 16.53 -20.19
N LYS A 236 -0.47 16.99 -20.85
CA LYS A 236 -0.38 17.66 -22.16
C LYS A 236 0.36 19.00 -22.11
N ALA A 237 0.19 19.76 -21.02
CA ALA A 237 0.74 21.10 -20.86
C ALA A 237 2.15 21.11 -20.24
N TYR A 238 2.61 20.00 -19.65
CA TYR A 238 3.88 19.95 -18.93
C TYR A 238 5.09 20.14 -19.86
N PRO A 239 6.01 21.09 -19.56
CA PRO A 239 7.17 21.36 -20.42
C PRO A 239 8.15 20.19 -20.57
N GLY A 240 8.20 19.28 -19.58
CA GLY A 240 9.03 18.08 -19.57
C GLY A 240 8.34 16.82 -20.09
N ARG A 241 7.26 16.96 -20.87
CA ARG A 241 6.59 15.84 -21.55
C ARG A 241 7.52 15.14 -22.53
N THR A 242 7.49 13.80 -22.58
CA THR A 242 8.45 12.99 -23.36
C THR A 242 7.88 12.40 -24.66
N ILE A 243 6.63 12.67 -24.98
CA ILE A 243 5.91 12.23 -26.20
C ILE A 243 5.24 13.37 -26.89
#